data_bec5d21f0759c18fe27f06ef7ad6bfd2
#
_entry.id   bec5d21f0759c18fe27f06ef7ad6bfd2
#
_cell.length_a   1.000
_cell.length_b   1.000
_cell.length_c   1.000
_cell.angle_alpha   90.00
_cell.angle_beta   90.00
_cell.angle_gamma   90.00
#
_symmetry.space_group_name_H-M   'P 1'
#
loop_
_entity.id
_entity.type
_entity.pdbx_description
1 polymer ?
#
loop_
_entity_poly.entity_id
_entity_poly.type
_entity_poly.pdbx_seq_one_letter_code
_entity_poly.pdbx_strand_id
1 'polypeptide(L)'
;MKAAFAALAAAAALGATGAAVAHAFGGGGTSLGLPELHGQVTWAPGSRPAPVGIPRGRTAVLAFVAPGCTGCLAELHFAIGRLPASIRPTVVRHAVTRDSLVLLVDRSGYVRAGYTFPFAPAFVEGDLRTLAR
;
A
#
# COMPACT_ATOMS: atom_id res chain seq x y z
N MET A 1 15.46 -35.90 -19.10
CA MET A 1 16.00 -34.70 -19.75
C MET A 1 14.91 -33.71 -20.17
N LYS A 2 13.82 -34.13 -20.78
CA LYS A 2 12.73 -33.19 -21.18
C LYS A 2 12.05 -32.49 -20.02
N ALA A 3 11.87 -33.13 -18.86
CA ALA A 3 11.25 -32.55 -17.67
C ALA A 3 12.13 -31.49 -17.01
N ALA A 4 13.44 -31.62 -17.04
CA ALA A 4 14.37 -30.66 -16.46
C ALA A 4 14.40 -29.36 -17.26
N PHE A 5 14.28 -29.38 -18.56
CA PHE A 5 14.21 -28.21 -19.41
C PHE A 5 12.90 -27.45 -19.24
N ALA A 6 11.78 -28.14 -19.03
CA ALA A 6 10.50 -27.51 -18.78
C ALA A 6 10.48 -26.77 -17.43
N ALA A 7 11.13 -27.36 -16.40
CA ALA A 7 11.24 -26.71 -15.10
C ALA A 7 12.12 -25.44 -15.12
N LEU A 8 13.21 -25.46 -15.89
CA LEU A 8 14.07 -24.30 -16.07
C LEU A 8 13.35 -23.17 -16.84
N ALA A 9 12.58 -23.50 -17.86
CA ALA A 9 11.81 -22.53 -18.61
C ALA A 9 10.71 -21.89 -17.75
N ALA A 10 10.04 -22.68 -16.90
CA ALA A 10 9.04 -22.15 -15.97
C ALA A 10 9.66 -21.22 -14.92
N ALA A 11 10.84 -21.57 -14.40
CA ALA A 11 11.54 -20.72 -13.44
C ALA A 11 12.00 -19.40 -14.07
N ALA A 12 12.47 -19.42 -15.30
CA ALA A 12 12.84 -18.23 -16.04
C ALA A 12 11.64 -17.32 -16.35
N ALA A 13 10.50 -17.92 -16.68
CA ALA A 13 9.27 -17.16 -16.92
C ALA A 13 8.75 -16.50 -15.63
N LEU A 14 8.82 -17.19 -14.49
CA LEU A 14 8.46 -16.63 -13.20
C LEU A 14 9.41 -15.51 -12.78
N GLY A 15 10.71 -15.66 -13.03
CA GLY A 15 11.70 -14.63 -12.76
C GLY A 15 11.50 -13.38 -13.63
N ALA A 16 11.21 -13.57 -14.91
CA ALA A 16 10.94 -12.47 -15.83
C ALA A 16 9.64 -11.73 -15.47
N THR A 17 8.61 -12.46 -15.07
CA THR A 17 7.35 -11.86 -14.64
C THR A 17 7.53 -11.10 -13.32
N GLY A 18 8.30 -11.64 -12.37
CA GLY A 18 8.62 -10.96 -11.12
C GLY A 18 9.42 -9.69 -11.34
N ALA A 19 10.41 -9.71 -12.21
CA ALA A 19 11.19 -8.52 -12.55
C ALA A 19 10.37 -7.46 -13.28
N ALA A 20 9.49 -7.85 -14.20
CA ALA A 20 8.60 -6.93 -14.88
C ALA A 20 7.60 -6.27 -13.93
N VAL A 21 7.05 -7.05 -13.00
CA VAL A 21 6.16 -6.52 -11.95
C VAL A 21 6.91 -5.58 -11.01
N ALA A 22 8.12 -5.94 -10.57
CA ALA A 22 8.94 -5.07 -9.73
C ALA A 22 9.28 -3.75 -10.45
N HIS A 23 9.57 -3.79 -11.75
CA HIS A 23 9.83 -2.60 -12.54
C HIS A 23 8.57 -1.73 -12.72
N ALA A 24 7.41 -2.32 -12.94
CA ALA A 24 6.16 -1.60 -13.05
C ALA A 24 5.79 -0.88 -11.75
N PHE A 25 6.13 -1.46 -10.60
CA PHE A 25 5.86 -0.87 -9.28
C PHE A 25 6.98 0.02 -8.75
N GLY A 26 8.23 -0.20 -9.15
CA GLY A 26 9.40 0.54 -8.65
C GLY A 26 9.87 1.66 -9.55
N GLY A 27 9.46 1.69 -10.80
CA GLY A 27 10.03 2.55 -11.85
C GLY A 27 9.23 3.80 -12.17
N GLY A 28 8.49 4.37 -11.21
CA GLY A 28 7.66 5.53 -11.50
C GLY A 28 6.60 5.22 -12.55
N GLY A 29 5.39 4.95 -12.15
CA GLY A 29 4.23 4.49 -12.93
C GLY A 29 3.85 5.27 -14.18
N THR A 30 4.82 5.85 -14.83
CA THR A 30 4.68 6.65 -16.04
C THR A 30 4.17 5.86 -17.23
N SER A 31 4.41 4.54 -17.26
CA SER A 31 3.96 3.66 -18.36
C SER A 31 2.43 3.55 -18.47
N LEU A 32 1.68 3.86 -17.41
CA LEU A 32 0.22 3.78 -17.39
C LEU A 32 -0.44 5.12 -17.05
N GLY A 33 0.32 6.21 -16.93
CA GLY A 33 -0.20 7.51 -16.52
C GLY A 33 -0.78 7.54 -15.10
N LEU A 34 -0.44 6.55 -14.28
CA LEU A 34 -0.90 6.47 -12.90
C LEU A 34 -0.08 7.40 -12.00
N PRO A 35 -0.72 8.05 -11.02
CA PRO A 35 0.01 8.86 -10.08
C PRO A 35 0.99 8.00 -9.28
N GLU A 36 2.18 8.52 -9.09
CA GLU A 36 3.23 7.88 -8.30
C GLU A 36 2.88 7.93 -6.81
N LEU A 37 2.95 6.78 -6.16
CA LEU A 37 2.80 6.64 -4.72
C LEU A 37 4.17 6.41 -4.07
N HIS A 38 4.32 6.90 -2.84
CA HIS A 38 5.56 6.83 -2.07
C HIS A 38 5.65 5.62 -1.14
N GLY A 39 4.62 4.78 -1.11
CA GLY A 39 4.59 3.59 -0.26
C GLY A 39 5.81 2.70 -0.47
N GLN A 40 6.29 2.06 0.60
CA GLN A 40 7.36 1.08 0.52
C GLN A 40 6.97 -0.10 -0.36
N VAL A 41 5.69 -0.42 -0.38
CA VAL A 41 5.06 -1.34 -1.32
C VAL A 41 3.86 -0.62 -1.93
N THR A 42 3.67 -0.77 -3.23
CA THR A 42 2.52 -0.20 -3.93
C THR A 42 1.83 -1.27 -4.78
N TRP A 43 0.53 -1.10 -4.99
CA TRP A 43 -0.28 -1.99 -5.81
C TRP A 43 -1.00 -1.19 -6.89
N ALA A 44 -1.15 -1.80 -8.06
CA ALA A 44 -1.92 -1.24 -9.16
C ALA A 44 -3.40 -1.08 -8.76
N PRO A 45 -4.12 -0.10 -9.34
CA PRO A 45 -5.55 0.06 -9.09
C PRO A 45 -6.31 -1.24 -9.39
N GLY A 46 -7.21 -1.63 -8.48
CA GLY A 46 -8.06 -2.80 -8.64
C GLY A 46 -7.38 -4.16 -8.46
N SER A 47 -6.07 -4.19 -8.17
CA SER A 47 -5.33 -5.46 -8.08
C SER A 47 -5.44 -6.16 -6.73
N ARG A 48 -5.65 -5.40 -5.65
CA ARG A 48 -5.68 -5.94 -4.29
C ARG A 48 -6.89 -5.42 -3.52
N PRO A 49 -7.99 -6.16 -3.46
CA PRO A 49 -9.16 -5.74 -2.69
C PRO A 49 -8.82 -5.58 -1.20
N ALA A 50 -9.36 -4.54 -0.58
CA ALA A 50 -9.31 -4.39 0.86
C ALA A 50 -10.22 -5.42 1.55
N PRO A 51 -9.96 -5.75 2.83
CA PRO A 51 -10.84 -6.62 3.60
C PRO A 51 -12.29 -6.14 3.61
N VAL A 52 -13.22 -7.08 3.74
CA VAL A 52 -14.65 -6.78 3.87
C VAL A 52 -14.91 -5.85 5.07
N GLY A 53 -15.81 -4.90 4.91
CA GLY A 53 -16.17 -3.94 5.95
C GLY A 53 -15.43 -2.60 5.88
N ILE A 54 -14.50 -2.44 4.94
CA ILE A 54 -13.87 -1.14 4.71
C ILE A 54 -14.84 -0.25 3.91
N PRO A 55 -15.16 0.96 4.40
CA PRO A 55 -16.08 1.86 3.69
C PRO A 55 -15.54 2.25 2.31
N ARG A 56 -16.42 2.29 1.33
CA ARG A 56 -16.11 2.80 -0.02
C ARG A 56 -16.54 4.25 -0.18
N GLY A 57 -16.06 4.91 -1.21
CA GLY A 57 -16.38 6.31 -1.50
C GLY A 57 -15.47 7.31 -0.79
N ARG A 58 -14.67 6.86 0.14
CA ARG A 58 -13.63 7.61 0.84
C ARG A 58 -12.37 6.76 0.95
N THR A 59 -11.23 7.40 1.00
CA THR A 59 -9.97 6.71 1.32
C THR A 59 -10.05 6.11 2.73
N ALA A 60 -9.35 5.02 2.95
CA ALA A 60 -9.23 4.40 4.26
C ALA A 60 -7.76 4.09 4.59
N VAL A 61 -7.48 4.01 5.86
CA VAL A 61 -6.19 3.59 6.40
C VAL A 61 -6.44 2.38 7.30
N LEU A 62 -5.80 1.26 6.96
CA LEU A 62 -5.76 0.08 7.82
C LEU A 62 -4.47 0.15 8.64
N ALA A 63 -4.60 0.38 9.93
CA ALA A 63 -3.48 0.45 10.85
C ALA A 63 -3.39 -0.84 11.65
N PHE A 64 -2.35 -1.63 11.39
CA PHE A 64 -2.03 -2.83 12.15
C PHE A 64 -0.96 -2.45 13.18
N VAL A 65 -1.33 -2.44 14.45
CA VAL A 65 -0.50 -1.91 15.53
C VAL A 65 -0.18 -3.02 16.53
N ALA A 66 1.11 -3.29 16.70
CA ALA A 66 1.60 -4.25 17.69
C ALA A 66 1.64 -3.61 19.09
N PRO A 67 1.53 -4.43 20.17
CA PRO A 67 1.74 -3.95 21.51
C PRO A 67 3.12 -3.31 21.67
N GLY A 68 3.21 -2.22 22.39
CA GLY A 68 4.46 -1.52 22.64
C GLY A 68 4.87 -0.52 21.56
N CYS A 69 4.17 -0.45 20.44
CA CYS A 69 4.41 0.60 19.44
C CYS A 69 3.68 1.91 19.80
N THR A 70 4.14 2.57 20.86
CA THR A 70 3.47 3.77 21.41
C THR A 70 3.50 4.97 20.48
N GLY A 71 4.54 5.10 19.65
CA GLY A 71 4.69 6.18 18.68
C GLY A 71 3.94 5.95 17.36
N CYS A 72 3.53 4.72 17.04
CA CYS A 72 2.96 4.38 15.73
C CYS A 72 1.68 5.17 15.42
N LEU A 73 0.74 5.20 16.34
CA LEU A 73 -0.51 5.92 16.14
C LEU A 73 -0.33 7.43 16.15
N ALA A 74 0.57 7.96 16.97
CA ALA A 74 0.88 9.39 16.99
C ALA A 74 1.45 9.83 15.63
N GLU A 75 2.34 9.08 15.06
CA GLU A 75 2.94 9.32 13.74
C GLU A 75 1.88 9.30 12.63
N LEU A 76 1.00 8.30 12.66
CA LEU A 76 -0.11 8.20 11.72
C LEU A 76 -1.10 9.36 11.88
N HIS A 77 -1.48 9.69 13.11
CA HIS A 77 -2.39 10.81 13.38
C HIS A 77 -1.79 12.15 12.97
N PHE A 78 -0.48 12.32 13.12
CA PHE A 78 0.21 13.52 12.64
C PHE A 78 0.07 13.65 11.11
N ALA A 79 0.33 12.58 10.36
CA ALA A 79 0.19 12.58 8.91
C ALA A 79 -1.25 12.89 8.47
N ILE A 80 -2.23 12.24 9.07
CA ILE A 80 -3.65 12.43 8.76
C ILE A 80 -4.14 13.82 9.17
N GLY A 81 -3.69 14.32 10.30
CA GLY A 81 -4.08 15.64 10.82
C GLY A 81 -3.68 16.81 9.91
N ARG A 82 -2.71 16.62 9.05
CA ARG A 82 -2.30 17.62 8.06
C ARG A 82 -3.22 17.67 6.84
N LEU A 83 -4.09 16.70 6.67
CA LEU A 83 -5.03 16.65 5.55
C LEU A 83 -6.24 17.56 5.83
N PRO A 84 -6.79 18.23 4.79
CA PRO A 84 -8.08 18.88 4.91
C PRO A 84 -9.16 17.91 5.37
N ALA A 85 -10.12 18.37 6.16
CA ALA A 85 -11.19 17.51 6.68
C ALA A 85 -11.96 16.77 5.57
N SER A 86 -12.12 17.40 4.40
CA SER A 86 -12.83 16.83 3.25
C SER A 86 -12.20 15.57 2.66
N ILE A 87 -10.89 15.37 2.86
CA ILE A 87 -10.15 14.22 2.31
C ILE A 87 -9.51 13.34 3.38
N ARG A 88 -9.83 13.54 4.65
CA ARG A 88 -9.33 12.68 5.72
C ARG A 88 -9.85 11.27 5.55
N PRO A 89 -8.99 10.26 5.67
CA PRO A 89 -9.40 8.87 5.52
C PRO A 89 -10.20 8.39 6.73
N THR A 90 -10.97 7.33 6.51
CA THR A 90 -11.47 6.49 7.60
C THR A 90 -10.31 5.65 8.13
N VAL A 91 -10.07 5.64 9.43
CA VAL A 91 -9.02 4.85 10.05
C VAL A 91 -9.62 3.62 10.72
N VAL A 92 -9.16 2.45 10.29
CA VAL A 92 -9.56 1.15 10.88
C VAL A 92 -8.33 0.54 11.53
N ARG A 93 -8.41 0.26 12.81
CA ARG A 93 -7.30 -0.26 13.62
C ARG A 93 -7.48 -1.74 13.88
N HIS A 94 -6.38 -2.48 13.73
CA HIS A 94 -6.29 -3.89 14.09
C HIS A 94 -5.11 -4.12 15.01
N ALA A 95 -5.32 -4.87 16.07
CA ALA A 95 -4.24 -5.34 16.92
C ALA A 95 -3.51 -6.51 16.24
N VAL A 96 -2.19 -6.47 16.24
CA VAL A 96 -1.33 -7.54 15.76
C VAL A 96 -0.27 -7.85 16.81
N THR A 97 0.33 -9.03 16.74
CA THR A 97 1.37 -9.44 17.69
C THR A 97 2.77 -9.01 17.29
N ARG A 98 2.98 -8.75 16.00
CA ARG A 98 4.25 -8.34 15.38
C ARG A 98 4.02 -7.33 14.28
N ASP A 99 5.10 -6.66 13.90
CA ASP A 99 5.23 -5.91 12.65
C ASP A 99 4.07 -4.96 12.39
N SER A 100 4.07 -3.86 13.11
CA SER A 100 3.13 -2.78 12.86
C SER A 100 3.29 -2.24 11.44
N LEU A 101 2.19 -2.09 10.73
CA LEU A 101 2.16 -1.58 9.37
C LEU A 101 0.88 -0.80 9.09
N VAL A 102 0.93 0.01 8.04
CA VAL A 102 -0.21 0.79 7.55
C VAL A 102 -0.45 0.44 6.09
N LEU A 103 -1.70 0.20 5.74
CA LEU A 103 -2.15 0.06 4.36
C LEU A 103 -3.08 1.22 4.01
N LEU A 104 -2.84 1.84 2.86
CA LEU A 104 -3.69 2.88 2.32
C LEU A 104 -4.64 2.27 1.29
N VAL A 105 -5.92 2.58 1.44
CA VAL A 105 -7.01 2.05 0.61
C VAL A 105 -7.63 3.20 -0.18
N ASP A 106 -7.83 3.00 -1.48
CA ASP A 106 -8.47 4.00 -2.32
C ASP A 106 -9.99 4.04 -2.14
N ARG A 107 -10.63 5.00 -2.78
CA ARG A 107 -12.08 5.22 -2.70
C ARG A 107 -12.90 4.05 -3.27
N SER A 108 -12.30 3.24 -4.11
CA SER A 108 -12.94 2.06 -4.70
C SER A 108 -12.83 0.81 -3.82
N GLY A 109 -12.08 0.88 -2.71
CA GLY A 109 -11.92 -0.22 -1.77
C GLY A 109 -10.74 -1.14 -2.08
N TYR A 110 -9.71 -0.64 -2.75
CA TYR A 110 -8.50 -1.40 -3.07
C TYR A 110 -7.29 -0.87 -2.33
N VAL A 111 -6.45 -1.78 -1.84
CA VAL A 111 -5.16 -1.43 -1.22
C VAL A 111 -4.23 -0.89 -2.30
N ARG A 112 -3.61 0.26 -2.05
CA ARG A 112 -2.76 0.94 -3.01
C ARG A 112 -1.33 1.16 -2.53
N ALA A 113 -1.11 1.33 -1.25
CA ALA A 113 0.22 1.54 -0.68
C ALA A 113 0.33 0.92 0.71
N GLY A 114 1.54 0.50 1.07
CA GLY A 114 1.87 -0.03 2.37
C GLY A 114 3.12 0.60 2.95
N TYR A 115 3.11 0.80 4.26
CA TYR A 115 4.21 1.36 5.04
C TYR A 115 4.45 0.55 6.30
N THR A 116 5.70 0.31 6.63
CA THR A 116 6.08 -0.14 7.97
C THR A 116 6.43 1.07 8.84
N PHE A 117 6.34 0.92 10.15
CA PHE A 117 6.79 1.95 11.07
C PHE A 117 8.29 1.81 11.39
N PRO A 118 9.04 2.91 11.54
CA PRO A 118 8.64 4.29 11.31
C PRO A 118 8.57 4.63 9.80
N PHE A 119 7.72 5.56 9.43
CA PHE A 119 7.62 6.09 8.08
C PHE A 119 7.75 7.62 8.09
N ALA A 120 8.03 8.22 6.94
CA ALA A 120 7.98 9.66 6.78
C ALA A 120 6.52 10.13 6.67
N PRO A 121 5.99 10.91 7.60
CA PRO A 121 4.58 11.35 7.58
C PRO A 121 4.19 12.07 6.29
N ALA A 122 5.12 12.82 5.70
CA ALA A 122 4.88 13.53 4.45
C ALA A 122 4.56 12.60 3.27
N PHE A 123 5.12 11.40 3.26
CA PHE A 123 4.83 10.41 2.20
C PHE A 123 3.43 9.84 2.34
N VAL A 124 3.02 9.49 3.54
CA VAL A 124 1.65 9.02 3.81
C VAL A 124 0.64 10.11 3.49
N GLU A 125 0.90 11.35 3.92
CA GLU A 125 0.07 12.50 3.59
C GLU A 125 -0.06 12.69 2.07
N GLY A 126 1.06 12.68 1.35
CA GLY A 126 1.10 12.83 -0.10
C GLY A 126 0.33 11.74 -0.83
N ASP A 127 0.48 10.50 -0.42
CA ASP A 127 -0.24 9.37 -1.01
C ASP A 127 -1.74 9.46 -0.74
N LEU A 128 -2.15 9.82 0.47
CA LEU A 128 -3.56 10.02 0.79
C LEU A 128 -4.19 11.16 -0.02
N ARG A 129 -3.47 12.25 -0.25
CA ARG A 129 -3.92 13.34 -1.14
C ARG A 129 -4.12 12.83 -2.58
N THR A 130 -3.20 12.01 -3.05
CA THR A 130 -3.26 11.42 -4.39
C THR A 130 -4.45 10.47 -4.52
N LEU A 131 -4.67 9.60 -3.55
CA LEU A 131 -5.77 8.63 -3.56
C LEU A 131 -7.15 9.24 -3.35
N ALA A 132 -7.23 10.44 -2.80
CA ALA A 132 -8.48 11.17 -2.56
C ALA A 132 -8.97 11.96 -3.77
N ARG A 133 -8.20 12.03 -4.84
CA ARG A 133 -8.58 12.74 -6.09
C ARG A 133 -9.58 11.92 -6.96
#